data_ec47e55221b2d092f40ff4292d650bde
#
_entry.id   ec47e55221b2d092f40ff4292d650bde
#
_cell.length_a   1.000
_cell.length_b   1.000
_cell.length_c   1.000
_cell.angle_alpha   90.00
_cell.angle_beta   90.00
_cell.angle_gamma   90.00
#
_symmetry.space_group_name_H-M   'P 1'
#
loop_
_entity.id
_entity.type
_entity.pdbx_description
1 polymer ?
#
loop_
_entity_poly.entity_id
_entity_poly.type
_entity_poly.pdbx_seq_one_letter_code
_entity_poly.pdbx_strand_id
1 'polypeptide(L)'
;MRFPIINLCITLFFLSCSPNPYLLNNSGSLLLKGKINNLIVESGLDASMGIKIVSLNTGKSIYEFNSEKLFMPASNNKLYTCAVALEKLGPDYRFKTSIYQYGKNLIIKGGGDPDLTLDQLDSLAKIISKDIDTIDSLFIDVSFMDTLNYGEGWMWDEGAWWYAAPVSAMTLNDNCIDFHVDPGKLDEPAKVEMVPNTDFVSVINQSSTVNDTIDFQKFKIDRDWSGRTNLFTISGEIQDTASTDTFQRNIYDPVLFSGTVF
;
A
#
# COMPACT_ATOMS: atom_id res chain seq x y z
N MET A 1 -63.55 -40.25 -16.77
CA MET A 1 -62.42 -39.87 -17.62
C MET A 1 -61.65 -38.73 -16.97
N ARG A 2 -60.62 -39.06 -16.23
CA ARG A 2 -59.66 -38.11 -15.64
C ARG A 2 -58.27 -38.69 -15.90
N PHE A 3 -57.40 -37.90 -16.41
CA PHE A 3 -56.01 -37.94 -16.66
C PHE A 3 -55.67 -37.51 -18.11
N PRO A 4 -54.82 -36.55 -18.37
CA PRO A 4 -53.44 -36.45 -17.96
C PRO A 4 -52.95 -35.00 -17.77
N ILE A 5 -52.95 -34.45 -16.57
CA ILE A 5 -52.31 -33.12 -16.31
C ILE A 5 -50.99 -33.26 -15.52
N ILE A 6 -50.78 -34.42 -14.86
CA ILE A 6 -49.59 -34.59 -14.00
C ILE A 6 -48.29 -34.86 -14.80
N ASN A 7 -48.38 -35.42 -16.00
CA ASN A 7 -47.18 -35.73 -16.77
C ASN A 7 -46.57 -34.53 -17.51
N LEU A 8 -47.28 -33.41 -17.65
CA LEU A 8 -46.76 -32.23 -18.34
C LEU A 8 -45.90 -31.34 -17.44
N CYS A 9 -46.10 -31.39 -16.12
CA CYS A 9 -45.29 -30.59 -15.18
C CYS A 9 -43.92 -31.19 -14.88
N ILE A 10 -43.74 -32.50 -14.99
CA ILE A 10 -42.47 -33.18 -14.73
C ILE A 10 -41.46 -33.00 -15.89
N THR A 11 -41.96 -32.90 -17.12
CA THR A 11 -41.12 -32.70 -18.32
C THR A 11 -40.57 -31.27 -18.45
N LEU A 12 -41.22 -30.28 -17.82
CA LEU A 12 -40.75 -28.88 -17.84
C LEU A 12 -39.63 -28.58 -16.81
N PHE A 13 -39.47 -29.46 -15.78
CA PHE A 13 -38.42 -29.27 -14.77
C PHE A 13 -37.02 -29.74 -15.22
N PHE A 14 -36.93 -30.59 -16.24
CA PHE A 14 -35.66 -31.07 -16.80
C PHE A 14 -35.06 -30.22 -17.92
N LEU A 15 -35.78 -29.20 -18.41
CA LEU A 15 -35.33 -28.30 -19.46
C LEU A 15 -34.72 -26.99 -18.92
N SER A 16 -34.62 -26.82 -17.62
CA SER A 16 -34.04 -25.61 -16.99
C SER A 16 -32.54 -25.69 -16.66
N CYS A 17 -31.85 -26.78 -17.00
CA CYS A 17 -30.41 -26.78 -17.13
C CYS A 17 -30.01 -26.23 -18.52
N SER A 18 -30.28 -24.99 -18.74
CA SER A 18 -29.69 -24.26 -19.86
C SER A 18 -28.18 -24.23 -19.63
N PRO A 19 -27.34 -24.77 -20.53
CA PRO A 19 -25.91 -24.55 -20.45
C PRO A 19 -25.70 -23.03 -20.47
N ASN A 20 -24.89 -22.55 -19.56
CA ASN A 20 -24.58 -21.13 -19.36
C ASN A 20 -24.31 -20.49 -20.74
N PRO A 21 -25.16 -19.56 -21.25
CA PRO A 21 -25.05 -19.02 -22.61
C PRO A 21 -23.75 -18.23 -22.83
N TYR A 22 -22.97 -17.97 -21.79
CA TYR A 22 -21.68 -17.29 -21.90
C TYR A 22 -20.57 -18.13 -22.54
N LEU A 23 -20.80 -19.44 -22.76
CA LEU A 23 -19.81 -20.32 -23.40
C LEU A 23 -19.91 -20.37 -24.94
N LEU A 24 -20.91 -19.77 -25.54
CA LEU A 24 -21.20 -20.01 -26.95
C LEU A 24 -20.84 -18.89 -27.95
N ASN A 25 -20.33 -17.73 -27.47
CA ASN A 25 -20.15 -16.57 -28.35
C ASN A 25 -18.75 -16.01 -28.45
N ASN A 26 -17.71 -16.84 -28.37
CA ASN A 26 -16.33 -16.34 -28.42
C ASN A 26 -15.50 -16.98 -29.53
N SER A 27 -14.91 -16.14 -30.37
CA SER A 27 -14.05 -16.46 -31.51
C SER A 27 -12.65 -17.01 -31.19
N GLY A 28 -12.39 -17.40 -29.94
CA GLY A 28 -11.14 -18.07 -29.55
C GLY A 28 -11.17 -19.56 -29.80
N SER A 29 -10.02 -20.18 -29.98
CA SER A 29 -9.92 -21.64 -30.14
C SER A 29 -10.63 -22.36 -28.97
N LEU A 30 -11.59 -23.23 -29.27
CA LEU A 30 -12.29 -24.07 -28.29
C LEU A 30 -11.30 -24.82 -27.37
N LEU A 31 -10.15 -25.22 -27.93
CA LEU A 31 -9.08 -25.88 -27.20
C LEU A 31 -8.46 -24.96 -26.14
N LEU A 32 -8.21 -23.70 -26.47
CA LEU A 32 -7.65 -22.72 -25.52
C LEU A 32 -8.63 -22.44 -24.37
N LYS A 33 -9.90 -22.28 -24.68
CA LYS A 33 -10.95 -22.08 -23.66
C LYS A 33 -11.06 -23.28 -22.73
N GLY A 34 -11.02 -24.49 -23.27
CA GLY A 34 -11.03 -25.72 -22.49
C GLY A 34 -9.83 -25.78 -21.54
N LYS A 35 -8.63 -25.45 -22.02
CA LYS A 35 -7.42 -25.42 -21.19
C LYS A 35 -7.53 -24.39 -20.05
N ILE A 36 -8.04 -23.17 -20.32
CA ILE A 36 -8.20 -22.14 -19.31
C ILE A 36 -9.23 -22.58 -18.26
N ASN A 37 -10.37 -23.14 -18.68
CA ASN A 37 -11.37 -23.66 -17.76
C ASN A 37 -10.81 -24.77 -16.86
N ASN A 38 -10.05 -25.69 -17.42
CA ASN A 38 -9.41 -26.74 -16.65
C ASN A 38 -8.43 -26.18 -15.62
N LEU A 39 -7.59 -25.19 -16.00
CA LEU A 39 -6.68 -24.53 -15.07
C LEU A 39 -7.43 -23.85 -13.90
N ILE A 40 -8.57 -23.22 -14.19
CA ILE A 40 -9.39 -22.60 -13.14
C ILE A 40 -9.93 -23.66 -12.19
N VAL A 41 -10.42 -24.79 -12.71
CA VAL A 41 -10.95 -25.90 -11.89
C VAL A 41 -9.84 -26.57 -11.10
N GLU A 42 -8.71 -26.88 -11.75
CA GLU A 42 -7.57 -27.57 -11.16
C GLU A 42 -6.83 -26.72 -10.11
N SER A 43 -6.97 -25.38 -10.17
CA SER A 43 -6.37 -24.49 -9.17
C SER A 43 -6.94 -24.70 -7.75
N GLY A 44 -8.15 -25.24 -7.65
CA GLY A 44 -8.83 -25.46 -6.37
C GLY A 44 -9.08 -24.16 -5.56
N LEU A 45 -8.93 -22.98 -6.20
CA LEU A 45 -9.10 -21.69 -5.52
C LEU A 45 -10.58 -21.43 -5.22
N ASP A 46 -10.92 -21.29 -3.96
CA ASP A 46 -12.22 -20.77 -3.50
C ASP A 46 -12.17 -19.23 -3.53
N ALA A 47 -12.29 -18.66 -4.72
CA ALA A 47 -12.22 -17.22 -4.93
C ALA A 47 -13.21 -16.75 -6.01
N SER A 48 -13.70 -15.52 -5.84
CA SER A 48 -14.42 -14.82 -6.92
C SER A 48 -13.44 -14.38 -8.00
N MET A 49 -13.65 -14.85 -9.23
CA MET A 49 -12.79 -14.52 -10.37
C MET A 49 -13.55 -13.81 -11.47
N GLY A 50 -12.87 -12.89 -12.15
CA GLY A 50 -13.26 -12.32 -13.44
C GLY A 50 -12.05 -12.36 -14.36
N ILE A 51 -12.21 -12.85 -15.58
CA ILE A 51 -11.13 -12.97 -16.57
C ILE A 51 -11.61 -12.46 -17.90
N LYS A 52 -10.82 -11.57 -18.53
CA LYS A 52 -11.01 -11.11 -19.89
C LYS A 52 -9.66 -11.12 -20.61
N ILE A 53 -9.56 -11.91 -21.68
CA ILE A 53 -8.38 -11.99 -22.54
C ILE A 53 -8.74 -11.42 -23.89
N VAL A 54 -8.01 -10.40 -24.32
CA VAL A 54 -8.25 -9.67 -25.55
C VAL A 54 -7.02 -9.73 -26.43
N SER A 55 -7.20 -9.95 -27.73
CA SER A 55 -6.15 -9.80 -28.73
C SER A 55 -5.83 -8.32 -28.93
N LEU A 56 -4.62 -7.89 -28.63
CA LEU A 56 -4.19 -6.51 -28.84
C LEU A 56 -4.15 -6.14 -30.34
N ASN A 57 -3.91 -7.12 -31.22
CA ASN A 57 -3.86 -6.88 -32.66
C ASN A 57 -5.25 -6.64 -33.29
N THR A 58 -6.30 -7.24 -32.73
CA THR A 58 -7.61 -7.23 -33.32
C THR A 58 -8.70 -6.60 -32.45
N GLY A 59 -8.43 -6.35 -31.19
CA GLY A 59 -9.40 -5.89 -30.20
C GLY A 59 -10.46 -6.94 -29.82
N LYS A 60 -10.39 -8.17 -30.39
CA LYS A 60 -11.39 -9.21 -30.15
C LYS A 60 -11.12 -9.96 -28.86
N SER A 61 -12.18 -10.24 -28.11
CA SER A 61 -12.10 -11.10 -26.94
C SER A 61 -11.80 -12.55 -27.34
N ILE A 62 -10.80 -13.13 -26.72
CA ILE A 62 -10.36 -14.51 -26.88
C ILE A 62 -11.03 -15.40 -25.83
N TYR A 63 -11.13 -14.89 -24.59
CA TYR A 63 -11.74 -15.58 -23.46
C TYR A 63 -12.40 -14.59 -22.52
N GLU A 64 -13.55 -14.96 -21.99
CA GLU A 64 -14.26 -14.20 -20.96
C GLU A 64 -14.87 -15.14 -19.94
N PHE A 65 -14.70 -14.80 -18.67
CA PHE A 65 -15.32 -15.45 -17.52
C PHE A 65 -15.65 -14.38 -16.49
N ASN A 66 -16.93 -14.17 -16.20
CA ASN A 66 -17.38 -13.12 -15.28
C ASN A 66 -16.78 -11.73 -15.61
N SER A 67 -16.56 -11.41 -16.89
CA SER A 67 -15.83 -10.22 -17.34
C SER A 67 -16.51 -8.90 -17.00
N GLU A 68 -17.82 -8.93 -16.77
CA GLU A 68 -18.63 -7.78 -16.41
C GLU A 68 -18.90 -7.70 -14.89
N LYS A 69 -18.37 -8.65 -14.12
CA LYS A 69 -18.51 -8.61 -12.65
C LYS A 69 -17.63 -7.52 -12.06
N LEU A 70 -18.21 -6.72 -11.17
CA LEU A 70 -17.48 -5.70 -10.45
C LEU A 70 -16.68 -6.31 -9.29
N PHE A 71 -15.44 -5.86 -9.16
CA PHE A 71 -14.51 -6.24 -8.11
C PHE A 71 -13.96 -5.00 -7.42
N MET A 72 -13.55 -5.15 -6.16
CA MET A 72 -12.75 -4.13 -5.50
C MET A 72 -11.38 -4.08 -6.18
N PRO A 73 -10.98 -2.96 -6.79
CA PRO A 73 -9.75 -2.91 -7.59
C PRO A 73 -8.49 -3.01 -6.74
N ALA A 74 -8.54 -2.61 -5.47
CA ALA A 74 -7.36 -2.47 -4.62
C ALA A 74 -6.21 -1.77 -5.37
N SER A 75 -4.99 -2.26 -5.28
CA SER A 75 -3.81 -1.69 -5.97
C SER A 75 -3.87 -1.71 -7.51
N ASN A 76 -4.79 -2.45 -8.12
CA ASN A 76 -4.99 -2.35 -9.57
C ASN A 76 -5.43 -0.94 -10.01
N ASN A 77 -5.99 -0.15 -9.09
CA ASN A 77 -6.31 1.26 -9.35
C ASN A 77 -5.08 2.10 -9.73
N LYS A 78 -3.88 1.71 -9.27
CA LYS A 78 -2.61 2.35 -9.63
C LYS A 78 -2.33 2.34 -11.14
N LEU A 79 -2.82 1.33 -11.87
CA LEU A 79 -2.68 1.27 -13.32
C LEU A 79 -3.37 2.45 -14.01
N TYR A 80 -4.56 2.84 -13.54
CA TYR A 80 -5.28 3.99 -14.06
C TYR A 80 -4.57 5.30 -13.69
N THR A 81 -4.11 5.43 -12.46
CA THR A 81 -3.35 6.59 -12.00
C THR A 81 -2.07 6.76 -12.82
N CYS A 82 -1.30 5.70 -13.03
CA CYS A 82 -0.08 5.74 -13.84
C CYS A 82 -0.38 6.09 -15.31
N ALA A 83 -1.44 5.50 -15.89
CA ALA A 83 -1.82 5.80 -17.26
C ALA A 83 -2.18 7.28 -17.45
N VAL A 84 -2.96 7.85 -16.51
CA VAL A 84 -3.32 9.27 -16.54
C VAL A 84 -2.10 10.15 -16.33
N ALA A 85 -1.20 9.79 -15.40
CA ALA A 85 0.03 10.53 -15.15
C ALA A 85 0.91 10.57 -16.42
N LEU A 86 1.13 9.44 -17.08
CA LEU A 86 1.91 9.37 -18.31
C LEU A 86 1.27 10.17 -19.45
N GLU A 87 -0.05 10.14 -19.58
CA GLU A 87 -0.79 10.89 -20.60
C GLU A 87 -0.73 12.40 -20.37
N LYS A 88 -0.82 12.85 -19.11
CA LYS A 88 -0.91 14.27 -18.76
C LYS A 88 0.43 14.93 -18.53
N LEU A 89 1.38 14.24 -17.93
CA LEU A 89 2.67 14.78 -17.54
C LEU A 89 3.80 14.37 -18.51
N GLY A 90 3.61 13.24 -19.20
CA GLY A 90 4.62 12.66 -20.08
C GLY A 90 5.67 11.82 -19.34
N PRO A 91 6.47 11.02 -20.08
CA PRO A 91 7.44 10.10 -19.49
C PRO A 91 8.67 10.81 -18.91
N ASP A 92 8.91 12.05 -19.32
CA ASP A 92 10.07 12.84 -18.90
C ASP A 92 9.79 13.77 -17.73
N TYR A 93 8.57 13.73 -17.18
CA TYR A 93 8.22 14.52 -15.99
C TYR A 93 9.15 14.18 -14.82
N ARG A 94 9.57 15.22 -14.08
CA ARG A 94 10.36 15.08 -12.86
C ARG A 94 9.74 15.89 -11.74
N PHE A 95 9.58 15.27 -10.60
CA PHE A 95 9.27 15.97 -9.36
C PHE A 95 10.43 16.87 -8.97
N LYS A 96 10.13 17.97 -8.28
CA LYS A 96 11.15 18.95 -7.88
C LYS A 96 10.97 19.34 -6.43
N THR A 97 11.98 19.04 -5.62
CA THR A 97 12.14 19.66 -4.31
C THR A 97 13.09 20.85 -4.48
N SER A 98 12.65 22.03 -4.11
CA SER A 98 13.42 23.27 -4.30
C SER A 98 13.79 23.87 -2.96
N ILE A 99 15.01 24.43 -2.87
CA ILE A 99 15.50 25.06 -1.66
C ILE A 99 15.83 26.51 -1.96
N TYR A 100 15.35 27.39 -1.10
CA TYR A 100 15.55 28.83 -1.19
C TYR A 100 16.15 29.34 0.10
N GLN A 101 17.04 30.35 -0.03
CA GLN A 101 17.57 31.09 1.10
C GLN A 101 17.01 32.51 1.10
N TYR A 102 16.53 32.98 2.23
CA TYR A 102 16.14 34.37 2.43
C TYR A 102 16.75 34.90 3.74
N GLY A 103 17.79 35.71 3.62
CA GLY A 103 18.62 36.10 4.76
C GLY A 103 19.27 34.87 5.39
N LYS A 104 18.99 34.65 6.68
CA LYS A 104 19.42 33.45 7.41
C LYS A 104 18.33 32.38 7.49
N ASN A 105 17.23 32.56 6.77
CA ASN A 105 16.17 31.54 6.74
C ASN A 105 16.35 30.62 5.55
N LEU A 106 16.06 29.35 5.75
CA LEU A 106 16.01 28.34 4.70
C LEU A 106 14.57 27.93 4.45
N ILE A 107 14.19 27.78 3.18
CA ILE A 107 12.86 27.37 2.77
C ILE A 107 13.01 26.15 1.87
N ILE A 108 12.43 25.02 2.28
CA ILE A 108 12.34 23.83 1.44
C ILE A 108 10.92 23.76 0.88
N LYS A 109 10.79 23.79 -0.44
CA LYS A 109 9.52 23.66 -1.13
C LYS A 109 9.37 22.26 -1.70
N GLY A 110 8.39 21.50 -1.15
CA GLY A 110 8.00 20.21 -1.66
C GLY A 110 7.23 20.31 -2.98
N GLY A 111 7.55 19.45 -3.93
CA GLY A 111 6.88 19.38 -5.23
C GLY A 111 6.04 18.13 -5.43
N GLY A 112 5.67 17.45 -4.34
CA GLY A 112 4.85 16.23 -4.39
C GLY A 112 5.63 14.99 -4.85
N ASP A 113 6.96 14.97 -4.65
CA ASP A 113 7.78 13.79 -4.90
C ASP A 113 7.46 12.71 -3.86
N PRO A 114 6.89 11.57 -4.28
CA PRO A 114 6.56 10.50 -3.35
C PRO A 114 7.77 9.66 -2.94
N ASP A 115 8.88 9.75 -3.70
CA ASP A 115 10.06 8.88 -3.56
C ASP A 115 11.29 9.63 -3.00
N LEU A 116 11.12 10.77 -2.35
CA LEU A 116 12.23 11.47 -1.71
C LEU A 116 12.80 10.65 -0.57
N THR A 117 14.04 10.18 -0.76
CA THR A 117 14.70 9.30 0.21
C THR A 117 15.51 10.11 1.24
N LEU A 118 15.86 9.45 2.35
CA LEU A 118 16.75 9.99 3.38
C LEU A 118 18.12 10.36 2.79
N ASP A 119 18.70 9.52 1.91
CA ASP A 119 19.98 9.77 1.28
C ASP A 119 19.97 11.00 0.37
N GLN A 120 18.86 11.22 -0.32
CA GLN A 120 18.69 12.42 -1.16
C GLN A 120 18.59 13.68 -0.29
N LEU A 121 17.85 13.63 0.81
CA LEU A 121 17.72 14.75 1.74
C LEU A 121 19.05 15.05 2.44
N ASP A 122 19.78 14.04 2.90
CA ASP A 122 21.14 14.17 3.47
C ASP A 122 22.11 14.77 2.46
N SER A 123 22.05 14.34 1.22
CA SER A 123 22.86 14.89 0.14
C SER A 123 22.58 16.38 -0.09
N LEU A 124 21.32 16.80 -0.04
CA LEU A 124 20.92 18.20 -0.12
C LEU A 124 21.43 19.00 1.09
N ALA A 125 21.27 18.49 2.30
CA ALA A 125 21.78 19.12 3.52
C ALA A 125 23.30 19.33 3.45
N LYS A 126 24.05 18.31 3.01
CA LYS A 126 25.51 18.39 2.80
C LYS A 126 25.95 19.41 1.76
N ILE A 127 25.16 19.62 0.72
CA ILE A 127 25.44 20.65 -0.29
C ILE A 127 25.25 22.04 0.34
N ILE A 128 24.15 22.24 1.04
CA ILE A 128 23.78 23.53 1.64
C ILE A 128 24.76 23.92 2.76
N SER A 129 25.19 22.96 3.58
CA SER A 129 26.09 23.20 4.71
C SER A 129 27.49 23.68 4.27
N LYS A 130 27.85 23.60 2.97
CA LYS A 130 29.09 24.17 2.47
C LYS A 130 29.09 25.70 2.41
N ASP A 131 27.90 26.27 2.20
CA ASP A 131 27.73 27.71 1.97
C ASP A 131 26.98 28.40 3.14
N ILE A 132 26.35 27.64 4.02
CA ILE A 132 25.53 28.12 5.12
C ILE A 132 25.94 27.42 6.42
N ASP A 133 26.61 28.15 7.30
CA ASP A 133 27.06 27.62 8.61
C ASP A 133 25.92 27.55 9.62
N THR A 134 24.99 28.50 9.58
CA THR A 134 23.89 28.60 10.55
C THR A 134 22.64 29.16 9.90
N ILE A 135 21.49 28.65 10.30
CA ILE A 135 20.17 29.17 9.91
C ILE A 135 19.39 29.62 11.14
N ASP A 136 18.61 30.69 11.00
CA ASP A 136 17.72 31.17 12.05
C ASP A 136 16.41 30.38 12.10
N SER A 137 15.89 30.04 10.92
CA SER A 137 14.63 29.26 10.77
C SER A 137 14.65 28.41 9.54
N LEU A 138 14.04 27.21 9.63
CA LEU A 138 13.71 26.35 8.53
C LEU A 138 12.20 26.39 8.28
N PHE A 139 11.79 26.68 7.05
CA PHE A 139 10.40 26.65 6.61
C PHE A 139 10.21 25.52 5.60
N ILE A 140 9.14 24.76 5.76
CA ILE A 140 8.71 23.76 4.79
C ILE A 140 7.48 24.27 4.07
N ASP A 141 7.61 24.57 2.78
CA ASP A 141 6.52 25.03 1.92
C ASP A 141 5.86 23.83 1.22
N VAL A 142 4.64 23.51 1.61
CA VAL A 142 3.81 22.43 1.05
C VAL A 142 2.66 22.95 0.21
N SER A 143 2.68 24.21 -0.19
CA SER A 143 1.61 24.88 -0.96
C SER A 143 1.37 24.29 -2.36
N PHE A 144 2.16 23.32 -2.80
CA PHE A 144 1.96 22.60 -4.05
C PHE A 144 0.72 21.70 -4.02
N MET A 145 0.35 21.20 -2.85
CA MET A 145 -0.87 20.42 -2.61
C MET A 145 -1.78 21.16 -1.63
N ASP A 146 -3.02 20.69 -1.52
CA ASP A 146 -3.93 21.13 -0.47
C ASP A 146 -3.49 20.60 0.92
N THR A 147 -4.26 20.93 1.94
CA THR A 147 -3.97 20.54 3.34
C THR A 147 -4.67 19.24 3.76
N LEU A 148 -5.23 18.49 2.82
CA LEU A 148 -5.89 17.22 3.09
C LEU A 148 -4.84 16.10 3.08
N ASN A 149 -4.41 15.68 4.25
CA ASN A 149 -3.42 14.64 4.40
C ASN A 149 -3.98 13.22 4.17
N TYR A 150 -5.29 13.06 4.12
CA TYR A 150 -5.95 11.77 3.95
C TYR A 150 -7.04 11.87 2.88
N GLY A 151 -7.11 10.87 2.01
CA GLY A 151 -8.11 10.81 0.95
C GLY A 151 -9.52 10.54 1.49
N GLU A 152 -10.53 11.01 0.76
CA GLU A 152 -11.92 10.66 1.06
C GLU A 152 -12.11 9.13 0.96
N GLY A 153 -12.82 8.56 1.92
CA GLY A 153 -13.09 7.13 1.99
C GLY A 153 -11.96 6.28 2.58
N TRP A 154 -10.86 6.88 3.02
CA TRP A 154 -9.87 6.17 3.83
C TRP A 154 -10.48 5.82 5.19
N MET A 155 -10.26 4.59 5.64
CA MET A 155 -10.82 4.14 6.90
C MET A 155 -10.06 4.77 8.06
N TRP A 156 -10.81 5.25 9.04
CA TRP A 156 -10.28 5.93 10.23
C TRP A 156 -9.41 5.02 11.10
N ASP A 157 -9.58 3.70 11.00
CA ASP A 157 -8.94 2.66 11.79
C ASP A 157 -7.75 1.97 11.08
N GLU A 158 -7.28 2.50 9.96
CA GLU A 158 -6.06 2.01 9.30
C GLU A 158 -4.80 2.19 10.17
N GLY A 159 -4.85 3.07 11.15
CA GLY A 159 -3.82 3.17 12.18
C GLY A 159 -2.44 3.57 11.65
N ALA A 160 -1.41 2.84 12.08
CA ALA A 160 -0.01 3.11 11.77
C ALA A 160 0.51 2.38 10.52
N TRP A 161 -0.35 1.76 9.72
CA TRP A 161 0.09 1.03 8.54
C TRP A 161 0.70 1.97 7.49
N TRP A 162 1.81 1.55 6.90
CA TRP A 162 2.57 2.32 5.92
C TRP A 162 1.73 2.77 4.72
N TYR A 163 0.79 1.94 4.25
CA TYR A 163 -0.07 2.26 3.10
C TYR A 163 -1.14 3.32 3.40
N ALA A 164 -1.34 3.64 4.67
CA ALA A 164 -2.23 4.71 5.15
C ALA A 164 -1.44 5.95 5.63
N ALA A 165 -0.21 6.12 5.14
CA ALA A 165 0.60 7.29 5.45
C ALA A 165 -0.07 8.58 4.98
N PRO A 166 0.04 9.68 5.75
CA PRO A 166 -0.53 10.96 5.35
C PRO A 166 0.14 11.48 4.08
N VAL A 167 -0.64 12.07 3.19
CA VAL A 167 -0.17 12.68 1.92
C VAL A 167 0.28 14.11 2.17
N SER A 168 1.41 14.50 1.58
CA SER A 168 1.93 15.87 1.64
C SER A 168 2.72 16.21 0.38
N ALA A 169 2.82 17.48 0.04
CA ALA A 169 3.74 17.94 -1.00
C ALA A 169 5.22 17.74 -0.64
N MET A 170 5.53 17.60 0.64
CA MET A 170 6.82 17.17 1.15
C MET A 170 6.65 15.79 1.78
N THR A 171 7.11 14.75 1.10
CA THR A 171 7.09 13.36 1.55
C THR A 171 8.52 12.88 1.70
N LEU A 172 8.87 12.34 2.84
CA LEU A 172 10.20 11.80 3.14
C LEU A 172 10.05 10.37 3.65
N ASN A 173 10.77 9.42 3.04
CA ASN A 173 10.74 8.02 3.41
C ASN A 173 9.29 7.47 3.51
N ASP A 174 8.47 7.73 2.47
CA ASP A 174 7.04 7.39 2.42
C ASP A 174 6.19 7.97 3.58
N ASN A 175 6.66 9.01 4.27
CA ASN A 175 6.12 9.51 5.53
C ASN A 175 6.01 8.42 6.61
N CYS A 176 7.05 7.61 6.69
CA CYS A 176 7.17 6.46 7.57
C CYS A 176 8.50 6.43 8.33
N ILE A 177 8.49 5.64 9.40
CA ILE A 177 9.69 5.17 10.10
C ILE A 177 9.83 3.67 9.84
N ASP A 178 11.04 3.24 9.52
CA ASP A 178 11.41 1.83 9.44
C ASP A 178 11.96 1.38 10.80
N PHE A 179 11.33 0.34 11.36
CA PHE A 179 11.77 -0.31 12.59
C PHE A 179 12.47 -1.61 12.21
N HIS A 180 13.79 -1.66 12.34
CA HIS A 180 14.56 -2.89 12.23
C HIS A 180 14.53 -3.60 13.57
N VAL A 181 14.00 -4.83 13.58
CA VAL A 181 13.72 -5.57 14.79
C VAL A 181 14.53 -6.86 14.80
N ASP A 182 15.32 -7.05 15.82
CA ASP A 182 16.04 -8.29 16.15
C ASP A 182 15.54 -8.87 17.48
N PRO A 183 15.62 -10.19 17.67
CA PRO A 183 15.41 -10.77 18.98
C PRO A 183 16.35 -10.19 20.02
N GLY A 184 15.86 -10.02 21.25
CA GLY A 184 16.66 -9.75 22.43
C GLY A 184 17.31 -11.02 22.97
N LYS A 185 17.70 -10.99 24.24
CA LYS A 185 17.94 -12.22 24.98
C LYS A 185 16.60 -12.78 25.45
N LEU A 186 16.59 -14.08 25.77
CA LEU A 186 15.41 -14.72 26.30
C LEU A 186 14.83 -13.90 27.48
N ASP A 187 13.51 -13.70 27.49
CA ASP A 187 12.75 -12.90 28.44
C ASP A 187 13.05 -11.37 28.42
N GLU A 188 13.94 -10.91 27.52
CA GLU A 188 14.18 -9.48 27.31
C GLU A 188 13.37 -8.95 26.11
N PRO A 189 13.12 -7.64 26.04
CA PRO A 189 12.51 -7.01 24.88
C PRO A 189 13.32 -7.23 23.58
N ALA A 190 12.65 -7.20 22.44
CA ALA A 190 13.30 -7.14 21.13
C ALA A 190 14.24 -5.91 21.06
N LYS A 191 15.31 -6.04 20.31
CA LYS A 191 16.16 -4.90 19.94
C LYS A 191 15.53 -4.20 18.75
N VAL A 192 15.43 -2.89 18.82
CA VAL A 192 14.76 -2.09 17.80
C VAL A 192 15.65 -0.90 17.44
N GLU A 193 15.93 -0.79 16.13
CA GLU A 193 16.60 0.36 15.54
C GLU A 193 15.60 1.08 14.62
N MET A 194 15.58 2.42 14.70
CA MET A 194 14.70 3.25 13.88
C MET A 194 15.48 3.94 12.76
N VAL A 195 14.92 3.96 11.57
CA VAL A 195 15.46 4.69 10.41
C VAL A 195 14.37 5.60 9.85
N PRO A 196 14.59 6.93 9.82
CA PRO A 196 15.71 7.65 10.41
C PRO A 196 15.71 7.58 11.95
N ASN A 197 16.88 7.63 12.56
CA ASN A 197 17.00 7.84 14.00
C ASN A 197 16.73 9.33 14.30
N THR A 198 15.58 9.60 14.95
CA THR A 198 15.08 10.96 15.16
C THR A 198 14.30 11.07 16.47
N ASP A 199 14.44 12.22 17.14
CA ASP A 199 13.65 12.55 18.34
C ASP A 199 12.18 12.88 18.04
N PHE A 200 11.80 12.91 16.75
CA PHE A 200 10.41 13.10 16.30
C PHE A 200 9.50 11.93 16.72
N VAL A 201 10.08 10.78 16.97
CA VAL A 201 9.39 9.55 17.33
C VAL A 201 9.79 9.10 18.73
N SER A 202 8.82 8.69 19.53
CA SER A 202 9.02 8.06 20.82
C SER A 202 8.57 6.61 20.81
N VAL A 203 9.31 5.72 21.47
CA VAL A 203 9.02 4.29 21.49
C VAL A 203 8.93 3.77 22.92
N ILE A 204 7.84 3.06 23.21
CA ILE A 204 7.68 2.22 24.41
C ILE A 204 7.76 0.77 23.97
N ASN A 205 8.85 0.09 24.34
CA ASN A 205 9.04 -1.31 23.98
C ASN A 205 8.65 -2.22 25.14
N GLN A 206 7.55 -2.93 24.98
CA GLN A 206 6.98 -3.90 25.92
C GLN A 206 6.96 -5.32 25.33
N SER A 207 7.74 -5.57 24.28
CA SER A 207 7.86 -6.89 23.67
C SER A 207 8.67 -7.84 24.54
N SER A 208 8.60 -9.13 24.26
CA SER A 208 9.41 -10.16 24.90
C SER A 208 10.00 -11.10 23.85
N THR A 209 11.23 -11.55 24.09
CA THR A 209 11.87 -12.58 23.28
C THR A 209 11.63 -13.94 23.92
N VAL A 210 11.09 -14.90 23.15
CA VAL A 210 10.68 -16.22 23.63
C VAL A 210 11.30 -17.33 22.80
N ASN A 211 11.46 -18.50 23.39
CA ASN A 211 11.92 -19.71 22.67
C ASN A 211 10.78 -20.71 22.38
N ASP A 212 9.61 -20.48 22.94
CA ASP A 212 8.41 -21.32 22.76
C ASP A 212 7.33 -20.53 21.99
N THR A 213 6.55 -21.25 21.20
CA THR A 213 5.44 -20.69 20.42
C THR A 213 4.06 -21.14 20.92
N ILE A 214 4.01 -21.84 22.06
CA ILE A 214 2.75 -22.19 22.70
C ILE A 214 2.17 -20.91 23.30
N ASP A 215 0.93 -20.57 22.89
CA ASP A 215 0.25 -19.33 23.27
C ASP A 215 0.93 -18.03 22.81
N PHE A 216 1.68 -18.09 21.72
CA PHE A 216 2.45 -16.99 21.14
C PHE A 216 1.60 -15.74 20.88
N GLN A 217 2.01 -14.62 21.48
CA GLN A 217 1.38 -13.33 21.27
C GLN A 217 2.00 -12.62 20.07
N LYS A 218 1.20 -12.37 19.02
CA LYS A 218 1.69 -11.74 17.81
C LYS A 218 2.41 -10.42 18.08
N PHE A 219 3.66 -10.31 17.59
CA PHE A 219 4.45 -9.08 17.64
C PHE A 219 3.76 -7.95 16.87
N LYS A 220 3.73 -6.75 17.48
CA LYS A 220 3.09 -5.56 16.93
C LYS A 220 3.90 -4.32 17.20
N ILE A 221 3.88 -3.40 16.26
CA ILE A 221 4.34 -2.02 16.42
C ILE A 221 3.16 -1.14 16.01
N ASP A 222 2.57 -0.46 16.98
CA ASP A 222 1.42 0.42 16.78
C ASP A 222 1.74 1.84 17.24
N ARG A 223 1.21 2.84 16.53
CA ARG A 223 1.28 4.25 16.89
C ARG A 223 -0.01 4.67 17.60
N ASP A 224 0.08 5.58 18.55
CA ASP A 224 -1.09 6.27 19.09
C ASP A 224 -1.66 7.24 18.03
N TRP A 225 -2.29 6.67 17.01
CA TRP A 225 -2.86 7.39 15.88
C TRP A 225 -4.09 8.20 16.25
N SER A 226 -4.89 7.74 17.21
CA SER A 226 -6.08 8.45 17.70
C SER A 226 -5.73 9.72 18.46
N GLY A 227 -4.62 9.69 19.22
CA GLY A 227 -4.03 10.83 19.90
C GLY A 227 -3.29 11.79 18.96
N ARG A 228 -3.14 11.42 17.69
CA ARG A 228 -2.34 12.19 16.70
C ARG A 228 -0.92 12.46 17.18
N THR A 229 -0.29 11.43 17.75
CA THR A 229 1.08 11.50 18.25
C THR A 229 1.99 10.57 17.44
N ASN A 230 3.30 10.71 17.63
CA ASN A 230 4.30 9.79 17.13
C ASN A 230 4.88 8.93 18.26
N LEU A 231 4.05 8.59 19.24
CA LEU A 231 4.37 7.61 20.26
C LEU A 231 4.02 6.21 19.71
N PHE A 232 5.03 5.35 19.60
CA PHE A 232 4.89 3.96 19.20
C PHE A 232 4.98 3.05 20.40
N THR A 233 4.10 2.04 20.43
CA THR A 233 4.15 0.95 21.39
C THR A 233 4.50 -0.34 20.66
N ILE A 234 5.55 -1.01 21.10
CA ILE A 234 5.96 -2.32 20.63
C ILE A 234 5.52 -3.34 21.65
N SER A 235 4.80 -4.37 21.23
CA SER A 235 4.23 -5.38 22.13
C SER A 235 4.20 -6.76 21.47
N GLY A 236 3.89 -7.78 22.27
CA GLY A 236 3.87 -9.17 21.81
C GLY A 236 5.22 -9.83 21.88
N GLU A 237 5.38 -10.94 21.20
CA GLU A 237 6.53 -11.83 21.35
C GLU A 237 7.26 -12.02 20.02
N ILE A 238 8.58 -12.17 20.10
CA ILE A 238 9.47 -12.52 18.99
C ILE A 238 10.28 -13.76 19.37
N GLN A 239 10.44 -14.69 18.45
CA GLN A 239 11.26 -15.88 18.70
C GLN A 239 12.75 -15.51 18.75
N ASP A 240 13.49 -16.14 19.65
CA ASP A 240 14.95 -15.96 19.79
C ASP A 240 15.75 -16.40 18.55
N THR A 241 15.12 -17.24 17.68
CA THR A 241 15.66 -17.71 16.40
C THR A 241 15.17 -16.90 15.20
N ALA A 242 14.35 -15.87 15.40
CA ALA A 242 13.87 -15.03 14.30
C ALA A 242 15.03 -14.26 13.67
N SER A 243 14.99 -14.11 12.34
CA SER A 243 15.86 -13.19 11.61
C SER A 243 15.39 -11.75 11.79
N THR A 244 16.30 -10.80 11.59
CA THR A 244 15.94 -9.38 11.49
C THR A 244 14.77 -9.17 10.55
N ASP A 245 13.76 -8.43 10.99
CA ASP A 245 12.63 -8.02 10.18
C ASP A 245 12.47 -6.50 10.21
N THR A 246 11.86 -5.95 9.15
CA THR A 246 11.63 -4.51 9.02
C THR A 246 10.14 -4.20 9.01
N PHE A 247 9.72 -3.38 9.96
CA PHE A 247 8.34 -2.92 10.09
C PHE A 247 8.25 -1.44 9.74
N GLN A 248 7.66 -1.12 8.62
CA GLN A 248 7.40 0.26 8.22
C GLN A 248 6.09 0.76 8.81
N ARG A 249 6.12 1.91 9.48
CA ARG A 249 4.96 2.53 10.13
C ARG A 249 4.87 4.01 9.79
N ASN A 250 3.65 4.46 9.47
CA ASN A 250 3.42 5.86 9.16
C ASN A 250 3.58 6.76 10.38
N ILE A 251 3.91 8.02 10.11
CA ILE A 251 4.02 9.08 11.13
C ILE A 251 2.83 10.06 11.04
N TYR A 252 2.62 10.82 12.09
CA TYR A 252 1.75 11.98 12.10
C TYR A 252 2.57 13.23 11.79
N ASP A 253 2.00 14.19 11.04
CA ASP A 253 2.63 15.43 10.62
C ASP A 253 3.90 15.23 9.76
N PRO A 254 3.72 14.87 8.47
CA PRO A 254 4.84 14.64 7.56
C PRO A 254 5.68 15.90 7.30
N VAL A 255 5.09 17.09 7.45
CA VAL A 255 5.78 18.36 7.23
C VAL A 255 6.79 18.61 8.34
N LEU A 256 6.35 18.46 9.59
CA LEU A 256 7.22 18.61 10.75
C LEU A 256 8.28 17.50 10.79
N PHE A 257 7.90 16.26 10.43
CA PHE A 257 8.84 15.14 10.30
C PHE A 257 9.99 15.49 9.35
N SER A 258 9.66 15.88 8.13
CA SER A 258 10.67 16.20 7.10
C SER A 258 11.59 17.34 7.54
N GLY A 259 11.05 18.35 8.22
CA GLY A 259 11.84 19.47 8.75
C GLY A 259 12.70 19.10 9.96
N THR A 260 12.30 18.11 10.75
CA THR A 260 13.09 17.63 11.91
C THR A 260 14.24 16.72 11.46
N VAL A 261 14.03 15.94 10.40
CA VAL A 261 15.06 15.04 9.87
C VAL A 261 16.11 15.79 9.07
N PHE A 262 15.72 16.87 8.37
CA PHE A 262 16.66 17.74 7.63
C PHE A 262 17.60 18.49 8.55
#